data_aa06e8c2307c5c2470ad77fc39da4a5b
#
_entry.id   aa06e8c2307c5c2470ad77fc39da4a5b
#
_cell.length_a   1.000
_cell.length_b   1.000
_cell.length_c   1.000
_cell.angle_alpha   90.00
_cell.angle_beta   90.00
_cell.angle_gamma   90.00
#
_symmetry.space_group_name_H-M   'P 1'
#
loop_
_entity.id
_entity.type
_entity.pdbx_description
1 polymer ?
#
loop_
_entity_poly.entity_id
_entity_poly.type
_entity_poly.pdbx_seq_one_letter_code
_entity_poly.pdbx_strand_id
1 'polypeptide(L)'
;MVIDTNGLGVGLADEMIREQTDRDGVTYPAYGFMNDDNYLKIQPKNIPKILYGIKANGNLNSEIHGNAYTRLSNGSVRFLINEQAAKSALLATQVGQKMSLEQRVRRLMPHEMTTKLFEEMANLRLKRTTDNSKITLEQINSRFPKDKYSAFAYGQWRIKEIEEEAYKLKKKRSIPGKRQLIFFTGG
;
A
#
# COMPACT_ATOMS: atom_id res chain seq x y z
N MET A 1 -5.88 1.79 3.76
CA MET A 1 -4.48 2.08 4.14
C MET A 1 -3.81 0.78 4.55
N VAL A 2 -2.52 0.57 4.22
CA VAL A 2 -1.76 -0.63 4.61
C VAL A 2 -0.79 -0.25 5.73
N ILE A 3 -0.73 -1.07 6.77
CA ILE A 3 0.11 -0.84 7.96
C ILE A 3 0.92 -2.10 8.22
N ASP A 4 2.21 -1.95 8.48
CA ASP A 4 3.02 -3.01 9.07
C ASP A 4 2.64 -3.16 10.54
N THR A 5 2.04 -4.29 10.90
CA THR A 5 1.63 -4.59 12.28
C THR A 5 2.66 -5.44 13.02
N ASN A 6 3.95 -5.34 12.65
CA ASN A 6 5.08 -5.84 13.42
C ASN A 6 5.78 -4.68 14.15
N GLY A 7 6.24 -4.94 15.37
CA GLY A 7 7.05 -3.98 16.13
C GLY A 7 6.38 -2.61 16.33
N LEU A 8 7.01 -1.54 15.87
CA LEU A 8 6.53 -0.15 16.04
C LEU A 8 5.17 0.12 15.39
N GLY A 9 4.83 -0.62 14.34
CA GLY A 9 3.53 -0.48 13.67
C GLY A 9 2.34 -0.86 14.53
N VAL A 10 2.54 -1.67 15.57
CA VAL A 10 1.49 -2.02 16.55
C VAL A 10 1.03 -0.77 17.30
N GLY A 11 1.96 0.06 17.77
CA GLY A 11 1.61 1.30 18.49
C GLY A 11 0.79 2.26 17.63
N LEU A 12 1.16 2.44 16.36
CA LEU A 12 0.38 3.24 15.43
C LEU A 12 -1.01 2.63 15.19
N ALA A 13 -1.10 1.32 15.06
CA ALA A 13 -2.35 0.60 14.87
C ALA A 13 -3.30 0.79 16.08
N ASP A 14 -2.77 0.71 17.30
CA ASP A 14 -3.52 0.93 18.54
C ASP A 14 -4.10 2.35 18.65
N GLU A 15 -3.36 3.34 18.18
CA GLU A 15 -3.83 4.72 18.12
C GLU A 15 -4.94 4.89 17.07
N MET A 16 -4.77 4.31 15.89
CA MET A 16 -5.71 4.50 14.79
C MET A 16 -7.09 3.88 15.00
N ILE A 17 -7.23 2.86 15.87
CA ILE A 17 -8.53 2.27 16.19
C ILE A 17 -9.33 3.09 17.21
N ARG A 18 -8.79 4.21 17.68
CA ARG A 18 -9.43 5.12 18.62
C ARG A 18 -9.60 6.48 17.99
N GLU A 19 -10.60 7.21 18.47
CA GLU A 19 -10.73 8.63 18.15
C GLU A 19 -9.60 9.41 18.81
N GLN A 20 -8.99 10.30 18.06
CA GLN A 20 -7.85 11.11 18.49
C GLN A 20 -8.20 12.60 18.38
N THR A 21 -7.80 13.38 19.37
CA THR A 21 -7.91 14.84 19.28
C THR A 21 -6.49 15.43 19.38
N ASP A 22 -6.13 16.25 18.40
CA ASP A 22 -4.84 16.91 18.39
C ASP A 22 -4.78 18.12 19.35
N ARG A 23 -3.61 18.78 19.42
CA ARG A 23 -3.39 19.92 20.30
C ARG A 23 -4.20 21.15 19.92
N ASP A 24 -4.65 21.23 18.68
CA ASP A 24 -5.46 22.31 18.14
C ASP A 24 -6.97 22.03 18.31
N GLY A 25 -7.32 20.92 18.97
CA GLY A 25 -8.70 20.51 19.23
C GLY A 25 -9.40 19.85 18.02
N VAL A 26 -8.66 19.50 16.97
CA VAL A 26 -9.21 18.80 15.81
C VAL A 26 -9.34 17.31 16.14
N THR A 27 -10.55 16.78 16.00
CA THR A 27 -10.84 15.37 16.26
C THR A 27 -10.76 14.56 14.97
N TYR A 28 -9.98 13.48 15.01
CA TYR A 28 -9.83 12.50 13.95
C TYR A 28 -10.58 11.22 14.29
N PRO A 29 -11.40 10.69 13.38
CA PRO A 29 -12.20 9.51 13.65
C PRO A 29 -11.34 8.26 13.80
N ALA A 30 -11.84 7.28 14.55
CA ALA A 30 -11.27 5.95 14.63
C ALA A 30 -11.41 5.21 13.28
N TYR A 31 -10.42 4.40 12.93
CA TYR A 31 -10.42 3.54 11.76
C TYR A 31 -10.19 2.08 12.14
N GLY A 32 -10.92 1.15 11.53
CA GLY A 32 -10.86 -0.26 11.84
C GLY A 32 -10.05 -1.07 10.83
N PHE A 33 -9.56 -2.20 11.31
CA PHE A 33 -8.91 -3.23 10.49
C PHE A 33 -9.92 -4.10 9.74
N MET A 34 -9.53 -4.55 8.55
CA MET A 34 -10.30 -5.46 7.71
C MET A 34 -9.89 -6.93 7.91
N ASN A 35 -8.64 -7.19 8.27
CA ASN A 35 -8.00 -8.50 8.16
C ASN A 35 -7.19 -8.95 9.38
N ASP A 36 -7.14 -8.19 10.47
CA ASP A 36 -6.42 -8.60 11.68
C ASP A 36 -7.40 -9.03 12.77
N ASP A 37 -7.44 -10.33 13.06
CA ASP A 37 -8.38 -10.93 14.01
C ASP A 37 -8.25 -10.38 15.44
N ASN A 38 -7.06 -9.92 15.84
CA ASN A 38 -6.86 -9.32 17.14
C ASN A 38 -7.55 -7.96 17.21
N TYR A 39 -7.36 -7.14 16.19
CA TYR A 39 -7.99 -5.82 16.09
C TYR A 39 -9.49 -5.94 15.84
N LEU A 40 -9.95 -6.90 15.04
CA LEU A 40 -11.38 -7.14 14.79
C LEU A 40 -12.18 -7.42 16.08
N LYS A 41 -11.52 -7.96 17.12
CA LYS A 41 -12.15 -8.24 18.41
C LYS A 41 -12.27 -7.02 19.33
N ILE A 42 -11.30 -6.10 19.26
CA ILE A 42 -11.17 -4.97 20.20
C ILE A 42 -11.61 -3.63 19.62
N GLN A 43 -11.63 -3.49 18.29
CA GLN A 43 -12.04 -2.25 17.64
C GLN A 43 -13.55 -1.99 17.78
N PRO A 44 -14.00 -0.72 17.82
CA PRO A 44 -15.42 -0.40 17.82
C PRO A 44 -16.15 -0.96 16.58
N LYS A 45 -17.39 -1.39 16.75
CA LYS A 45 -18.17 -2.07 15.68
C LYS A 45 -18.54 -1.14 14.52
N ASN A 46 -18.79 0.13 14.79
CA ASN A 46 -19.38 1.09 13.85
C ASN A 46 -18.38 2.07 13.26
N ILE A 47 -17.10 1.68 13.14
CA ILE A 47 -16.06 2.50 12.54
C ILE A 47 -15.75 2.06 11.10
N PRO A 48 -15.30 2.98 10.23
CA PRO A 48 -14.87 2.65 8.88
C PRO A 48 -13.70 1.66 8.90
N LYS A 49 -13.87 0.48 8.29
CA LYS A 49 -12.82 -0.54 8.18
C LYS A 49 -11.98 -0.28 6.93
N ILE A 50 -10.92 0.51 7.08
CA ILE A 50 -10.02 0.90 5.98
C ILE A 50 -8.57 0.48 6.19
N LEU A 51 -8.24 -0.07 7.38
CA LEU A 51 -6.90 -0.50 7.70
C LEU A 51 -6.68 -1.94 7.27
N TYR A 52 -5.55 -2.20 6.64
CA TYR A 52 -5.09 -3.52 6.25
C TYR A 52 -3.75 -3.80 6.92
N GLY A 53 -3.74 -4.73 7.87
CA GLY A 53 -2.54 -5.12 8.62
C GLY A 53 -1.70 -6.13 7.84
N ILE A 54 -0.40 -5.91 7.78
CA ILE A 54 0.57 -6.89 7.27
C ILE A 54 1.51 -7.29 8.41
N LYS A 55 1.54 -8.60 8.70
CA LYS A 55 2.54 -9.23 9.58
C LYS A 55 3.51 -10.02 8.71
N ALA A 56 4.48 -9.34 8.15
CA ALA A 56 5.40 -9.94 7.21
C ALA A 56 6.40 -10.86 7.93
N ASN A 57 6.39 -12.13 7.58
CA ASN A 57 7.43 -13.11 7.89
C ASN A 57 8.37 -13.30 6.69
N GLY A 58 9.40 -14.11 6.83
CA GLY A 58 10.40 -14.29 5.77
C GLY A 58 9.83 -14.76 4.42
N ASN A 59 8.79 -15.60 4.43
CA ASN A 59 8.15 -16.07 3.19
C ASN A 59 7.31 -14.95 2.56
N LEU A 60 6.44 -14.32 3.35
CA LEU A 60 5.59 -13.24 2.88
C LEU A 60 6.44 -12.04 2.40
N ASN A 61 7.53 -11.70 3.09
CA ASN A 61 8.47 -10.67 2.62
C ASN A 61 9.05 -11.00 1.24
N SER A 62 9.44 -12.26 1.02
CA SER A 62 9.93 -12.70 -0.29
C SER A 62 8.90 -12.50 -1.38
N GLU A 63 7.64 -12.85 -1.12
CA GLU A 63 6.54 -12.67 -2.07
C GLU A 63 6.21 -11.18 -2.31
N ILE A 64 6.19 -10.37 -1.27
CA ILE A 64 5.97 -8.90 -1.34
C ILE A 64 7.03 -8.25 -2.22
N HIS A 65 8.32 -8.55 -1.98
CA HIS A 65 9.41 -7.97 -2.76
C HIS A 65 9.43 -8.49 -4.20
N GLY A 66 9.14 -9.78 -4.41
CA GLY A 66 9.00 -10.36 -5.75
C GLY A 66 7.86 -9.72 -6.54
N ASN A 67 6.71 -9.50 -5.90
CA ASN A 67 5.57 -8.82 -6.51
C ASN A 67 5.91 -7.36 -6.88
N ALA A 68 6.51 -6.61 -5.96
CA ALA A 68 6.92 -5.23 -6.20
C ALA A 68 7.89 -5.14 -7.38
N TYR A 69 8.91 -6.02 -7.43
CA TYR A 69 9.85 -6.10 -8.54
C TYR A 69 9.15 -6.42 -9.87
N THR A 70 8.27 -7.40 -9.89
CA THR A 70 7.53 -7.79 -11.11
C THR A 70 6.68 -6.63 -11.62
N ARG A 71 5.96 -5.93 -10.74
CA ARG A 71 5.10 -4.80 -11.12
C ARG A 71 5.91 -3.60 -11.63
N LEU A 72 7.09 -3.38 -11.10
CA LEU A 72 8.03 -2.37 -11.60
C LEU A 72 8.57 -2.76 -12.98
N SER A 73 9.03 -3.99 -13.13
CA SER A 73 9.69 -4.48 -14.36
C SER A 73 8.74 -4.53 -15.55
N ASN A 74 7.46 -4.84 -15.32
CA ASN A 74 6.45 -4.90 -16.39
C ASN A 74 5.72 -3.56 -16.63
N GLY A 75 6.14 -2.47 -15.97
CA GLY A 75 5.56 -1.14 -16.14
C GLY A 75 4.14 -0.97 -15.60
N SER A 76 3.69 -1.85 -14.69
CA SER A 76 2.36 -1.75 -14.07
C SER A 76 2.25 -0.60 -13.07
N VAL A 77 3.36 0.03 -12.71
CA VAL A 77 3.42 1.15 -11.76
C VAL A 77 3.79 2.42 -12.51
N ARG A 78 3.03 3.48 -12.27
CA ARG A 78 3.34 4.83 -12.75
C ARG A 78 3.63 5.72 -11.55
N PHE A 79 4.76 6.39 -11.61
CA PHE A 79 5.17 7.33 -10.58
C PHE A 79 4.91 8.77 -11.00
N LEU A 80 4.85 9.64 -10.00
CA LEU A 80 4.89 11.08 -10.25
C LEU A 80 6.28 11.47 -10.78
N ILE A 81 6.34 12.60 -11.47
CA ILE A 81 7.62 13.20 -11.84
C ILE A 81 8.40 13.60 -10.59
N ASN A 82 9.72 13.65 -10.69
CA ASN A 82 10.57 14.03 -9.56
C ASN A 82 10.28 15.44 -9.05
N GLU A 83 10.70 15.73 -7.83
CA GLU A 83 10.45 17.00 -7.15
C GLU A 83 10.94 18.21 -7.96
N GLN A 84 12.16 18.12 -8.51
CA GLN A 84 12.75 19.22 -9.25
C GLN A 84 11.96 19.60 -10.51
N ALA A 85 11.55 18.60 -11.28
CA ALA A 85 10.71 18.79 -12.46
C ALA A 85 9.32 19.33 -12.07
N ALA A 86 8.72 18.81 -11.00
CA ALA A 86 7.43 19.29 -10.49
C ALA A 86 7.50 20.75 -10.02
N LYS A 87 8.57 21.11 -9.32
CA LYS A 87 8.81 22.49 -8.87
C LYS A 87 8.97 23.45 -10.05
N SER A 88 9.75 23.06 -11.05
CA SER A 88 9.93 23.85 -12.26
C SER A 88 8.61 24.04 -13.03
N ALA A 89 7.84 22.97 -13.18
CA ALA A 89 6.54 23.01 -13.84
C ALA A 89 5.53 23.89 -13.07
N LEU A 90 5.51 23.80 -11.74
CA LEU A 90 4.64 24.61 -10.89
C LEU A 90 4.97 26.11 -11.03
N LEU A 91 6.25 26.46 -10.92
CA LEU A 91 6.71 27.85 -10.99
C LEU A 91 6.60 28.47 -12.39
N ALA A 92 6.49 27.66 -13.43
CA ALA A 92 6.21 28.14 -14.79
C ALA A 92 4.76 28.64 -14.95
N THR A 93 3.86 28.33 -14.02
CA THR A 93 2.46 28.76 -14.07
C THR A 93 2.22 30.02 -13.23
N GLN A 94 1.33 30.90 -13.69
CA GLN A 94 0.92 32.08 -12.91
C GLN A 94 0.30 31.70 -11.55
N VAL A 95 -0.44 30.59 -11.49
CA VAL A 95 -1.04 30.08 -10.26
C VAL A 95 0.05 29.67 -9.28
N GLY A 96 1.05 28.91 -9.74
CA GLY A 96 2.15 28.45 -8.88
C GLY A 96 3.02 29.60 -8.35
N GLN A 97 3.22 30.66 -9.16
CA GLN A 97 3.95 31.85 -8.72
C GLN A 97 3.23 32.62 -7.61
N LYS A 98 1.89 32.65 -7.62
CA LYS A 98 1.05 33.31 -6.61
C LYS A 98 0.79 32.49 -5.35
N MET A 99 1.12 31.20 -5.35
CA MET A 99 0.94 30.35 -4.17
C MET A 99 1.83 30.76 -3.01
N SER A 100 1.30 30.69 -1.79
CA SER A 100 2.09 30.82 -0.57
C SER A 100 3.12 29.68 -0.46
N LEU A 101 4.13 29.86 0.39
CA LEU A 101 5.14 28.83 0.63
C LEU A 101 4.49 27.51 1.11
N GLU A 102 3.54 27.62 2.04
CA GLU A 102 2.83 26.46 2.57
C GLU A 102 2.05 25.69 1.48
N GLN A 103 1.33 26.41 0.62
CA GLN A 103 0.61 25.80 -0.49
C GLN A 103 1.55 25.10 -1.47
N ARG A 104 2.72 25.70 -1.75
CA ARG A 104 3.75 25.05 -2.60
C ARG A 104 4.30 23.79 -1.95
N VAL A 105 4.63 23.83 -0.66
CA VAL A 105 5.12 22.65 0.08
C VAL A 105 4.10 21.53 0.02
N ARG A 106 2.84 21.79 0.34
CA ARG A 106 1.77 20.78 0.26
C ARG A 106 1.64 20.17 -1.14
N ARG A 107 1.74 21.01 -2.18
CA ARG A 107 1.61 20.55 -3.57
C ARG A 107 2.80 19.74 -4.05
N LEU A 108 4.00 20.04 -3.58
CA LEU A 108 5.24 19.37 -3.98
C LEU A 108 5.55 18.13 -3.13
N MET A 109 4.99 18.01 -1.94
CA MET A 109 5.23 16.90 -1.01
C MET A 109 5.09 15.51 -1.67
N PRO A 110 4.05 15.17 -2.48
CA PRO A 110 3.97 13.87 -3.13
C PRO A 110 5.13 13.60 -4.09
N HIS A 111 5.63 14.62 -4.77
CA HIS A 111 6.77 14.53 -5.69
C HIS A 111 8.08 14.34 -4.92
N GLU A 112 8.25 15.03 -3.79
CA GLU A 112 9.37 14.85 -2.87
C GLU A 112 9.39 13.40 -2.33
N MET A 113 8.24 12.89 -1.90
CA MET A 113 8.14 11.50 -1.42
C MET A 113 8.47 10.50 -2.54
N THR A 114 8.08 10.77 -3.79
CA THR A 114 8.45 9.96 -4.96
C THR A 114 9.96 9.99 -5.21
N THR A 115 10.59 11.16 -5.14
CA THR A 115 12.05 11.28 -5.27
C THR A 115 12.77 10.48 -4.19
N LYS A 116 12.37 10.64 -2.92
CA LYS A 116 12.93 9.87 -1.80
C LYS A 116 12.70 8.36 -1.94
N LEU A 117 11.58 7.93 -2.49
CA LEU A 117 11.34 6.51 -2.79
C LEU A 117 12.36 5.99 -3.80
N PHE A 118 12.64 6.74 -4.88
CA PHE A 118 13.65 6.34 -5.86
C PHE A 118 15.06 6.28 -5.26
N GLU A 119 15.42 7.21 -4.38
CA GLU A 119 16.69 7.20 -3.66
C GLU A 119 16.81 5.94 -2.78
N GLU A 120 15.76 5.58 -2.05
CA GLU A 120 15.72 4.34 -1.28
C GLU A 120 15.84 3.12 -2.20
N MET A 121 15.09 3.07 -3.31
CA MET A 121 15.14 1.96 -4.27
C MET A 121 16.54 1.80 -4.89
N ALA A 122 17.23 2.89 -5.20
CA ALA A 122 18.59 2.85 -5.71
C ALA A 122 19.61 2.26 -4.71
N ASN A 123 19.30 2.34 -3.40
CA ASN A 123 20.10 1.74 -2.34
C ASN A 123 19.76 0.28 -2.05
N LEU A 124 18.80 -0.32 -2.78
CA LEU A 124 18.33 -1.66 -2.51
C LEU A 124 18.79 -2.65 -3.58
N ARG A 125 19.08 -3.86 -3.14
CA ARG A 125 19.42 -4.99 -4.00
C ARG A 125 18.57 -6.19 -3.64
N LEU A 126 17.95 -6.82 -4.63
CA LEU A 126 17.31 -8.11 -4.46
C LEU A 126 18.36 -9.21 -4.52
N LYS A 127 18.39 -10.06 -3.51
CA LYS A 127 19.27 -11.21 -3.40
C LYS A 127 18.45 -12.46 -3.22
N ARG A 128 18.83 -13.54 -3.87
CA ARG A 128 18.24 -14.85 -3.61
C ARG A 128 18.97 -15.52 -2.46
N THR A 129 18.25 -16.27 -1.64
CA THR A 129 18.85 -17.16 -0.65
C THR A 129 19.70 -18.23 -1.32
N THR A 130 20.61 -18.84 -0.59
CA THR A 130 21.57 -19.84 -1.10
C THR A 130 20.87 -21.04 -1.76
N ASP A 131 19.69 -21.40 -1.26
CA ASP A 131 18.82 -22.46 -1.79
C ASP A 131 17.89 -21.97 -2.93
N ASN A 132 18.02 -20.71 -3.36
CA ASN A 132 17.16 -20.06 -4.35
C ASN A 132 15.64 -20.03 -4.01
N SER A 133 15.26 -20.42 -2.81
CA SER A 133 13.84 -20.54 -2.43
C SER A 133 13.18 -19.20 -2.14
N LYS A 134 13.95 -18.19 -1.75
CA LYS A 134 13.43 -16.88 -1.31
C LYS A 134 14.22 -15.71 -1.89
N ILE A 135 13.50 -14.61 -2.04
CA ILE A 135 14.08 -13.31 -2.36
C ILE A 135 14.21 -12.53 -1.06
N THR A 136 15.39 -12.00 -0.80
CA THR A 136 15.68 -11.10 0.32
C THR A 136 16.05 -9.73 -0.21
N LEU A 137 15.82 -8.72 0.61
CA LEU A 137 16.19 -7.34 0.31
C LEU A 137 17.43 -6.96 1.10
N GLU A 138 18.48 -6.56 0.41
CA GLU A 138 19.74 -6.10 0.99
C GLU A 138 19.88 -4.60 0.75
N GLN A 139 20.27 -3.84 1.79
CA GLN A 139 20.63 -2.44 1.66
C GLN A 139 22.12 -2.34 1.30
N ILE A 140 22.47 -1.61 0.24
CA ILE A 140 23.85 -1.34 -0.15
C ILE A 140 24.53 -0.52 0.96
N ASN A 141 23.83 0.48 1.48
CA ASN A 141 24.21 1.25 2.64
C ASN A 141 23.14 1.12 3.73
N SER A 142 23.45 0.43 4.82
CA SER A 142 22.52 0.15 5.92
C SER A 142 22.06 1.40 6.70
N ARG A 143 22.80 2.52 6.57
CA ARG A 143 22.42 3.80 7.18
C ARG A 143 21.31 4.52 6.42
N PHE A 144 21.06 4.12 5.18
CA PHE A 144 20.03 4.72 4.35
C PHE A 144 18.67 4.09 4.67
N PRO A 145 17.59 4.85 4.89
CA PRO A 145 16.28 4.30 5.20
C PRO A 145 15.73 3.46 4.02
N LYS A 146 14.75 2.60 4.31
CA LYS A 146 13.99 1.83 3.31
C LYS A 146 12.47 1.87 3.56
N ASP A 147 12.02 2.80 4.39
CA ASP A 147 10.64 2.82 4.89
C ASP A 147 9.64 3.14 3.78
N LYS A 148 9.99 4.05 2.86
CA LYS A 148 9.13 4.39 1.71
C LYS A 148 9.04 3.24 0.73
N TYR A 149 10.17 2.54 0.50
CA TYR A 149 10.14 1.33 -0.31
C TYR A 149 9.29 0.24 0.35
N SER A 150 9.40 0.03 1.65
CA SER A 150 8.59 -0.95 2.38
C SER A 150 7.10 -0.62 2.28
N ALA A 151 6.74 0.64 2.52
CA ALA A 151 5.36 1.12 2.36
C ALA A 151 4.84 0.93 0.92
N PHE A 152 5.66 1.23 -0.08
CA PHE A 152 5.35 0.99 -1.48
C PHE A 152 5.12 -0.50 -1.76
N ALA A 153 6.03 -1.37 -1.32
CA ALA A 153 5.95 -2.81 -1.56
C ALA A 153 4.71 -3.43 -0.91
N TYR A 154 4.38 -3.04 0.31
CA TYR A 154 3.16 -3.45 1.01
C TYR A 154 1.89 -2.95 0.32
N GLY A 155 1.91 -1.71 -0.18
CA GLY A 155 0.83 -1.17 -0.99
C GLY A 155 0.60 -1.98 -2.27
N GLN A 156 1.68 -2.32 -2.99
CA GLN A 156 1.60 -3.14 -4.21
C GLN A 156 1.12 -4.58 -3.92
N TRP A 157 1.49 -5.13 -2.77
CA TRP A 157 0.96 -6.41 -2.33
C TRP A 157 -0.56 -6.37 -2.14
N ARG A 158 -1.07 -5.37 -1.42
CA ARG A 158 -2.52 -5.23 -1.22
C ARG A 158 -3.28 -5.01 -2.52
N ILE A 159 -2.71 -4.27 -3.46
CA ILE A 159 -3.32 -4.11 -4.80
C ILE A 159 -3.43 -5.46 -5.50
N LYS A 160 -2.39 -6.30 -5.45
CA LYS A 160 -2.42 -7.67 -6.00
C LYS A 160 -3.57 -8.49 -5.40
N GLU A 161 -3.74 -8.48 -4.08
CA GLU A 161 -4.81 -9.21 -3.42
C GLU A 161 -6.19 -8.72 -3.87
N ILE A 162 -6.41 -7.40 -3.96
CA ILE A 162 -7.66 -6.81 -4.46
C ILE A 162 -7.93 -7.25 -5.91
N GLU A 163 -6.93 -7.25 -6.76
CA GLU A 163 -7.05 -7.70 -8.15
C GLU A 163 -7.41 -9.18 -8.24
N GLU A 164 -6.79 -10.03 -7.42
CA GLU A 164 -7.11 -11.46 -7.33
C GLU A 164 -8.55 -11.72 -6.82
N GLU A 165 -8.98 -10.99 -5.78
CA GLU A 165 -10.35 -11.05 -5.26
C GLU A 165 -11.35 -10.65 -6.35
N ALA A 166 -11.11 -9.55 -7.05
CA ALA A 166 -11.95 -9.08 -8.14
C ALA A 166 -12.02 -10.09 -9.31
N TYR A 167 -10.90 -10.72 -9.65
CA TYR A 167 -10.85 -11.76 -10.67
C TYR A 167 -11.66 -13.01 -10.27
N LYS A 168 -11.52 -13.48 -9.02
CA LYS A 168 -12.29 -14.60 -8.48
C LYS A 168 -13.81 -14.32 -8.51
N LEU A 169 -14.20 -13.10 -8.18
CA LEU A 169 -15.62 -12.69 -8.23
C LEU A 169 -16.16 -12.67 -9.68
N LYS A 170 -15.38 -12.13 -10.62
CA LYS A 170 -15.76 -12.15 -12.04
C LYS A 170 -15.91 -13.58 -12.55
N LYS A 171 -14.97 -14.47 -12.22
CA LYS A 171 -15.03 -15.89 -12.62
C LYS A 171 -16.27 -16.59 -12.05
N LYS A 172 -16.64 -16.33 -10.78
CA LYS A 172 -17.85 -16.89 -10.18
C LYS A 172 -19.13 -16.42 -10.90
N ARG A 173 -19.17 -15.16 -11.35
CA ARG A 173 -20.33 -14.59 -12.07
C ARG A 173 -20.43 -15.08 -13.52
N SER A 174 -19.31 -15.44 -14.14
CA SER A 174 -19.24 -15.92 -15.52
C SER A 174 -19.53 -17.42 -15.67
N ILE A 175 -19.63 -18.18 -14.57
CA ILE A 175 -20.11 -19.56 -14.63
C ILE A 175 -21.61 -19.53 -14.83
N PRO A 176 -22.15 -19.92 -16.01
CA PRO A 176 -23.60 -20.00 -16.20
C PRO A 176 -24.13 -20.96 -15.13
N GLY A 177 -25.11 -20.50 -14.36
CA GLY A 177 -25.80 -21.38 -13.43
C GLY A 177 -26.18 -22.66 -14.16
N LYS A 178 -25.93 -23.83 -13.54
CA LYS A 178 -26.42 -25.11 -14.06
C LYS A 178 -27.91 -24.90 -14.32
N ARG A 179 -28.31 -24.71 -15.58
CA ARG A 179 -29.70 -24.83 -15.98
C ARG A 179 -30.10 -26.23 -15.57
N GLN A 180 -30.94 -26.35 -14.54
CA GLN A 180 -31.65 -27.58 -14.29
C GLN A 180 -32.45 -27.86 -15.56
N LEU A 181 -32.00 -28.81 -16.32
CA LEU A 181 -32.80 -29.38 -17.41
C LEU A 181 -33.95 -30.12 -16.71
N ILE A 182 -35.11 -29.45 -16.62
CA ILE A 182 -36.35 -30.05 -16.18
C ILE A 182 -36.77 -30.92 -17.39
N PHE A 183 -36.52 -32.21 -17.31
CA PHE A 183 -37.12 -33.17 -18.26
C PHE A 183 -38.58 -33.31 -17.86
N PHE A 184 -39.47 -32.78 -18.68
CA PHE A 184 -40.89 -33.13 -18.64
C PHE A 184 -40.97 -34.52 -19.27
N THR A 185 -41.13 -35.57 -18.46
CA THR A 185 -41.60 -36.88 -18.92
C THR A 185 -43.11 -36.74 -19.04
N GLY A 186 -43.60 -36.49 -20.27
CA GLY A 186 -45.02 -36.60 -20.60
C GLY A 186 -45.45 -38.06 -20.53
N GLY A 187 -46.43 -38.36 -19.72
CA GLY A 187 -47.19 -39.59 -19.76
C GLY A 187 -48.32 -39.52 -20.78
#